data_b14e550696c6974ce26a82c98d84bad4
#
_entry.id   b14e550696c6974ce26a82c98d84bad4
#
_cell.length_a   1.000
_cell.length_b   1.000
_cell.length_c   1.000
_cell.angle_alpha   90.00
_cell.angle_beta   90.00
_cell.angle_gamma   90.00
#
_symmetry.space_group_name_H-M   'P 1'
#
loop_
_entity.id
_entity.type
_entity.pdbx_description
1 polymer ?
#
loop_
_entity_poly.entity_id
_entity_poly.type
_entity_poly.pdbx_seq_one_letter_code
_entity_poly.pdbx_strand_id
1 'polypeptide(L)'
;MNNIVVKIEKSGNRFNAFDKDGVKYTSDIITSTRKSAYEAGMALERRTGKNDRVYWWKVPMSQFEQVIVPDVSSVEVPSDHAEVLNFIHSSYNLKPKGLVMKELKWKYLVRSAVRGKNILMTGPAGCGKTMAAKSLVNSLDRPDFYFNLGATQDPRSTLIGNTHFDKKKGTYFSEALFVKAIQTPNAVILLDELSRAHPDAWNILMTVLDSGQRYLRLDESNTQETIPVAEGVTFVATANIGNEYTSTRVMDKALMDRFIVVEMDVLNSEEEHGLLNYMFPHVDTDLLKSVSEIASSTRVESNSESGRITSGISTRTSVEIAGLLYDGFGLDEAAEVCVYPQYSNDGGVESERTYVKQLVQKYVNDGSDDNLFNEEEIENANGDMS
;
A
#
# COMPACT_ATOMS: atom_id res chain seq x y z
N MET A 1 5.08 8.84 -48.83
CA MET A 1 4.78 7.54 -48.19
C MET A 1 3.37 7.66 -47.63
N ASN A 2 2.40 7.00 -48.24
CA ASN A 2 1.01 7.05 -47.79
C ASN A 2 0.88 6.22 -46.51
N ASN A 3 0.64 6.87 -45.36
CA ASN A 3 0.27 6.18 -44.16
C ASN A 3 -1.09 5.50 -44.39
N ILE A 4 -1.10 4.20 -44.50
CA ILE A 4 -2.33 3.42 -44.72
C ILE A 4 -3.24 3.53 -43.51
N VAL A 5 -2.66 3.56 -42.32
CA VAL A 5 -3.40 3.72 -41.06
C VAL A 5 -3.43 5.18 -40.64
N VAL A 6 -4.64 5.73 -40.58
CA VAL A 6 -4.88 7.15 -40.28
C VAL A 6 -5.30 7.30 -38.82
N LYS A 7 -5.97 6.27 -38.24
CA LYS A 7 -6.50 6.29 -36.89
C LYS A 7 -6.42 4.91 -36.25
N ILE A 8 -6.07 4.86 -34.98
CA ILE A 8 -6.11 3.66 -34.17
C ILE A 8 -7.00 3.95 -32.98
N GLU A 9 -7.97 3.11 -32.72
CA GLU A 9 -8.86 3.20 -31.56
C GLU A 9 -8.78 1.93 -30.70
N LYS A 10 -8.83 2.10 -29.39
CA LYS A 10 -8.93 0.99 -28.44
C LYS A 10 -10.40 0.68 -28.18
N SER A 11 -10.81 -0.56 -28.39
CA SER A 11 -12.15 -1.06 -28.08
C SER A 11 -12.03 -2.25 -27.13
N GLY A 12 -12.31 -2.03 -25.85
CA GLY A 12 -12.08 -3.04 -24.82
C GLY A 12 -10.63 -3.46 -24.76
N ASN A 13 -10.36 -4.75 -24.93
CA ASN A 13 -9.00 -5.31 -24.96
C ASN A 13 -8.38 -5.40 -26.36
N ARG A 14 -8.98 -4.77 -27.37
CA ARG A 14 -8.53 -4.84 -28.76
C ARG A 14 -8.20 -3.46 -29.30
N PHE A 15 -7.35 -3.43 -30.33
CA PHE A 15 -7.09 -2.23 -31.10
C PHE A 15 -7.74 -2.35 -32.47
N ASN A 16 -8.41 -1.28 -32.92
CA ASN A 16 -8.93 -1.14 -34.24
C ASN A 16 -8.07 -0.13 -34.98
N ALA A 17 -7.64 -0.47 -36.17
CA ALA A 17 -6.99 0.44 -37.10
C ALA A 17 -7.97 0.87 -38.19
N PHE A 18 -7.93 2.14 -38.58
CA PHE A 18 -8.77 2.70 -39.63
C PHE A 18 -7.88 3.24 -40.74
N ASP A 19 -8.28 2.99 -41.99
CA ASP A 19 -7.63 3.62 -43.13
C ASP A 19 -8.23 5.01 -43.42
N LYS A 20 -7.71 5.68 -44.43
CA LYS A 20 -8.18 7.01 -44.84
C LYS A 20 -9.65 7.05 -45.30
N ASP A 21 -10.18 5.91 -45.68
CA ASP A 21 -11.56 5.75 -46.15
C ASP A 21 -12.51 5.33 -45.02
N GLY A 22 -12.00 5.27 -43.74
CA GLY A 22 -12.75 4.93 -42.57
C GLY A 22 -13.02 3.43 -42.38
N VAL A 23 -12.40 2.56 -43.19
CA VAL A 23 -12.58 1.12 -43.06
C VAL A 23 -11.84 0.61 -41.82
N LYS A 24 -12.56 -0.13 -41.00
CA LYS A 24 -12.08 -0.66 -39.73
C LYS A 24 -11.42 -2.03 -39.85
N TYR A 25 -10.26 -2.18 -39.24
CA TYR A 25 -9.52 -3.44 -39.15
C TYR A 25 -9.23 -3.73 -37.67
N THR A 26 -9.56 -4.91 -37.16
CA THR A 26 -9.46 -5.29 -35.76
C THR A 26 -8.30 -6.27 -35.56
N SER A 27 -7.46 -6.02 -34.57
CA SER A 27 -6.46 -6.99 -34.13
C SER A 27 -7.13 -8.13 -33.35
N ASP A 28 -6.73 -9.36 -33.65
CA ASP A 28 -7.18 -10.55 -32.93
C ASP A 28 -6.42 -10.73 -31.58
N ILE A 29 -5.43 -9.88 -31.32
CA ILE A 29 -4.59 -9.97 -30.14
C ILE A 29 -5.13 -9.10 -29.01
N ILE A 30 -5.37 -9.72 -27.87
CA ILE A 30 -5.91 -9.10 -26.67
C ILE A 30 -4.76 -8.50 -25.84
N THR A 31 -4.28 -7.32 -26.22
CA THR A 31 -3.35 -6.58 -25.36
C THR A 31 -3.56 -5.07 -25.49
N SER A 32 -3.23 -4.32 -24.44
CA SER A 32 -3.35 -2.85 -24.41
C SER A 32 -2.02 -2.14 -24.71
N THR A 33 -1.08 -2.83 -25.35
CA THR A 33 0.28 -2.37 -25.56
C THR A 33 0.52 -1.83 -26.97
N ARG A 34 1.61 -1.05 -27.13
CA ARG A 34 2.11 -0.57 -28.43
C ARG A 34 2.32 -1.71 -29.45
N LYS A 35 2.66 -2.91 -28.94
CA LYS A 35 2.81 -4.12 -29.76
C LYS A 35 1.50 -4.52 -30.44
N SER A 36 0.37 -4.42 -29.77
CA SER A 36 -0.95 -4.76 -30.33
C SER A 36 -1.42 -3.76 -31.37
N ALA A 37 -1.08 -2.48 -31.22
CA ALA A 37 -1.35 -1.48 -32.24
C ALA A 37 -0.52 -1.79 -33.52
N TYR A 38 0.73 -2.22 -33.37
CA TYR A 38 1.59 -2.67 -34.45
C TYR A 38 0.98 -3.89 -35.18
N GLU A 39 0.50 -4.88 -34.41
CA GLU A 39 -0.09 -6.11 -34.96
C GLU A 39 -1.44 -5.84 -35.65
N ALA A 40 -2.24 -4.89 -35.15
CA ALA A 40 -3.46 -4.43 -35.82
C ALA A 40 -3.14 -3.83 -37.22
N GLY A 41 -2.08 -3.06 -37.31
CA GLY A 41 -1.63 -2.52 -38.59
C GLY A 41 -1.06 -3.57 -39.53
N MET A 42 -0.36 -4.56 -39.02
CA MET A 42 0.09 -5.71 -39.81
C MET A 42 -1.10 -6.50 -40.37
N ALA A 43 -2.19 -6.60 -39.62
CA ALA A 43 -3.42 -7.23 -40.11
C ALA A 43 -4.09 -6.38 -41.22
N LEU A 44 -4.08 -5.06 -41.11
CA LEU A 44 -4.54 -4.15 -42.15
C LEU A 44 -3.72 -4.31 -43.43
N GLU A 45 -2.39 -4.32 -43.32
CA GLU A 45 -1.48 -4.49 -44.43
C GLU A 45 -1.73 -5.82 -45.18
N ARG A 46 -1.93 -6.91 -44.45
CA ARG A 46 -2.25 -8.23 -45.03
C ARG A 46 -3.59 -8.26 -45.77
N ARG A 47 -4.63 -7.61 -45.24
CA ARG A 47 -5.98 -7.61 -45.86
C ARG A 47 -6.09 -6.70 -47.07
N THR A 48 -5.37 -5.59 -47.07
CA THR A 48 -5.39 -4.65 -48.18
C THR A 48 -4.52 -5.08 -49.36
N GLY A 49 -3.65 -6.09 -49.16
CA GLY A 49 -2.74 -6.58 -50.21
C GLY A 49 -1.73 -5.54 -50.70
N LYS A 50 -1.56 -4.43 -50.01
CA LYS A 50 -0.62 -3.37 -50.34
C LYS A 50 0.72 -3.68 -49.71
N ASN A 51 1.78 -3.67 -50.50
CA ASN A 51 3.17 -3.86 -50.02
C ASN A 51 3.76 -2.60 -49.36
N ASP A 52 2.96 -1.61 -49.02
CA ASP A 52 3.42 -0.41 -48.35
C ASP A 52 3.68 -0.72 -46.88
N ARG A 53 4.96 -0.72 -46.52
CA ARG A 53 5.37 -0.94 -45.12
C ARG A 53 4.87 0.19 -44.21
N VAL A 54 3.98 -0.13 -43.29
CA VAL A 54 3.53 0.80 -42.23
C VAL A 54 4.60 0.86 -41.17
N TYR A 55 5.31 1.99 -41.08
CA TYR A 55 6.36 2.21 -40.09
C TYR A 55 5.75 2.75 -38.79
N TRP A 56 5.37 1.89 -37.88
CA TRP A 56 4.72 2.19 -36.60
C TRP A 56 5.52 3.13 -35.68
N TRP A 57 6.84 3.07 -35.76
CA TRP A 57 7.73 3.98 -34.99
C TRP A 57 7.68 5.44 -35.50
N LYS A 58 7.03 5.72 -36.62
CA LYS A 58 6.81 7.08 -37.14
C LYS A 58 5.48 7.67 -36.70
N VAL A 59 4.62 6.89 -36.03
CA VAL A 59 3.37 7.39 -35.48
C VAL A 59 3.70 8.11 -34.17
N PRO A 60 3.41 9.42 -34.02
CA PRO A 60 3.67 10.15 -32.81
C PRO A 60 3.00 9.49 -31.60
N MET A 61 3.68 9.46 -30.43
CA MET A 61 3.09 8.91 -29.21
C MET A 61 1.75 9.59 -28.84
N SER A 62 1.59 10.87 -29.15
CA SER A 62 0.34 11.62 -28.98
C SER A 62 -0.85 11.01 -29.73
N GLN A 63 -0.64 10.32 -30.84
CA GLN A 63 -1.72 9.59 -31.53
C GLN A 63 -2.09 8.29 -30.81
N PHE A 64 -1.18 7.72 -30.01
CA PHE A 64 -1.46 6.57 -29.17
C PHE A 64 -2.08 6.97 -27.83
N GLU A 65 -1.76 8.14 -27.31
CA GLU A 65 -2.32 8.67 -26.05
C GLU A 65 -3.77 9.14 -26.22
N GLN A 66 -4.14 9.68 -27.36
CA GLN A 66 -5.53 10.06 -27.66
C GLN A 66 -6.49 8.86 -27.78
N VAL A 67 -5.96 7.65 -27.86
CA VAL A 67 -6.72 6.39 -28.05
C VAL A 67 -6.99 5.67 -26.71
N ILE A 68 -6.45 6.15 -25.59
CA ILE A 68 -6.65 5.54 -24.26
C ILE A 68 -7.83 6.17 -23.49
N VAL A 69 -8.75 6.80 -24.15
CA VAL A 69 -10.07 6.96 -23.60
C VAL A 69 -10.82 5.66 -23.94
N PRO A 70 -11.14 4.79 -22.96
CA PRO A 70 -12.10 3.74 -23.24
C PRO A 70 -13.33 4.46 -23.78
N ASP A 71 -13.76 4.12 -24.99
CA ASP A 71 -15.05 4.56 -25.46
C ASP A 71 -16.10 3.87 -24.57
N VAL A 72 -16.44 4.55 -23.47
CA VAL A 72 -17.50 4.13 -22.55
C VAL A 72 -18.86 4.37 -23.21
N SER A 73 -18.88 4.95 -24.42
CA SER A 73 -20.08 5.29 -25.19
C SER A 73 -20.84 4.06 -25.73
N SER A 74 -20.25 2.86 -25.63
CA SER A 74 -20.93 1.62 -26.05
C SER A 74 -21.65 0.86 -24.92
N VAL A 75 -21.44 1.27 -23.67
CA VAL A 75 -22.19 0.79 -22.52
C VAL A 75 -23.01 1.96 -22.02
N GLU A 76 -24.34 1.88 -22.13
CA GLU A 76 -25.23 2.83 -21.46
C GLU A 76 -24.98 2.72 -19.95
N VAL A 77 -24.04 3.52 -19.46
CA VAL A 77 -23.81 3.66 -18.04
C VAL A 77 -24.90 4.58 -17.52
N PRO A 78 -25.76 4.13 -16.59
CA PRO A 78 -26.75 4.98 -15.97
C PRO A 78 -26.11 6.29 -15.46
N SER A 79 -26.80 7.41 -15.58
CA SER A 79 -26.26 8.75 -15.28
C SER A 79 -25.72 8.88 -13.85
N ASP A 80 -26.35 8.21 -12.90
CA ASP A 80 -25.90 8.09 -11.51
C ASP A 80 -24.59 7.31 -11.33
N HIS A 81 -24.29 6.37 -12.22
CA HIS A 81 -23.03 5.67 -12.26
C HIS A 81 -21.89 6.48 -12.90
N ALA A 82 -22.20 7.36 -13.86
CA ALA A 82 -21.19 8.13 -14.58
C ALA A 82 -20.39 9.06 -13.65
N GLU A 83 -21.06 9.73 -12.70
CA GLU A 83 -20.39 10.59 -11.72
C GLU A 83 -19.46 9.80 -10.80
N VAL A 84 -19.91 8.64 -10.31
CA VAL A 84 -19.11 7.75 -9.47
C VAL A 84 -17.89 7.23 -10.23
N LEU A 85 -18.04 6.86 -11.49
CA LEU A 85 -16.92 6.41 -12.33
C LEU A 85 -15.91 7.54 -12.56
N ASN A 86 -16.38 8.74 -12.88
CA ASN A 86 -15.52 9.91 -13.05
C ASN A 86 -14.76 10.24 -11.76
N PHE A 87 -15.42 10.19 -10.61
CA PHE A 87 -14.77 10.37 -9.32
C PHE A 87 -13.67 9.33 -9.07
N ILE A 88 -13.96 8.03 -9.28
CA ILE A 88 -12.97 6.96 -9.10
C ILE A 88 -11.76 7.16 -10.04
N HIS A 89 -11.99 7.48 -11.30
CA HIS A 89 -10.92 7.63 -12.28
C HIS A 89 -10.06 8.87 -12.04
N SER A 90 -10.64 9.96 -11.53
CA SER A 90 -9.91 11.20 -11.18
C SER A 90 -9.29 11.17 -9.78
N SER A 91 -9.63 10.19 -8.95
CA SER A 91 -9.31 10.15 -7.53
C SER A 91 -7.81 10.13 -7.21
N TYR A 92 -6.94 9.78 -8.17
CA TYR A 92 -5.49 9.82 -7.95
C TYR A 92 -4.97 11.21 -7.61
N ASN A 93 -5.66 12.24 -8.09
CA ASN A 93 -5.35 13.65 -7.75
C ASN A 93 -5.64 13.98 -6.29
N LEU A 94 -6.45 13.17 -5.61
CA LEU A 94 -6.78 13.34 -4.17
C LEU A 94 -5.76 12.64 -3.27
N LYS A 95 -4.87 11.82 -3.83
CA LYS A 95 -3.83 11.13 -3.07
C LYS A 95 -2.84 12.14 -2.50
N PRO A 96 -2.57 12.14 -1.18
CA PRO A 96 -1.55 13.01 -0.61
C PRO A 96 -0.17 12.76 -1.23
N LYS A 97 0.59 13.83 -1.43
CA LYS A 97 1.95 13.72 -2.00
C LYS A 97 2.89 12.88 -1.12
N GLY A 98 2.75 12.96 0.20
CA GLY A 98 3.52 12.17 1.15
C GLY A 98 3.15 10.68 1.20
N LEU A 99 2.14 10.22 0.47
CA LEU A 99 1.82 8.81 0.31
C LEU A 99 2.33 8.32 -1.04
N VAL A 100 3.31 7.42 -1.02
CA VAL A 100 3.78 6.76 -2.24
C VAL A 100 2.95 5.51 -2.47
N MET A 101 2.19 5.48 -3.55
CA MET A 101 1.33 4.35 -3.92
C MET A 101 1.04 4.41 -5.42
N LYS A 102 1.03 3.26 -6.08
CA LYS A 102 0.68 3.14 -7.50
C LYS A 102 -0.76 3.60 -7.75
N GLU A 103 -0.97 4.32 -8.85
CA GLU A 103 -2.26 4.88 -9.24
C GLU A 103 -3.39 3.84 -9.23
N LEU A 104 -3.16 2.66 -9.77
CA LEU A 104 -4.14 1.59 -9.81
C LEU A 104 -4.56 1.14 -8.40
N LYS A 105 -3.60 0.98 -7.46
CA LYS A 105 -3.90 0.58 -6.08
C LYS A 105 -4.72 1.65 -5.37
N TRP A 106 -4.37 2.95 -5.53
CA TRP A 106 -5.13 4.04 -4.96
C TRP A 106 -6.57 4.10 -5.51
N LYS A 107 -6.74 4.09 -6.82
CA LYS A 107 -8.07 4.08 -7.46
C LYS A 107 -8.90 2.88 -7.02
N TYR A 108 -8.27 1.74 -6.80
CA TYR A 108 -8.94 0.54 -6.32
C TYR A 108 -9.41 0.68 -4.86
N LEU A 109 -8.60 1.30 -4.00
CA LEU A 109 -9.00 1.65 -2.63
C LEU A 109 -10.21 2.59 -2.62
N VAL A 110 -10.13 3.68 -3.37
CA VAL A 110 -11.23 4.65 -3.48
C VAL A 110 -12.50 4.00 -4.02
N ARG A 111 -12.39 3.21 -5.09
CA ARG A 111 -13.53 2.45 -5.64
C ARG A 111 -14.16 1.55 -4.59
N SER A 112 -13.35 0.85 -3.83
CA SER A 112 -13.85 -0.09 -2.82
C SER A 112 -14.57 0.63 -1.69
N ALA A 113 -14.02 1.75 -1.22
CA ALA A 113 -14.65 2.57 -0.20
C ALA A 113 -15.96 3.23 -0.69
N VAL A 114 -15.98 3.77 -1.91
CA VAL A 114 -17.18 4.39 -2.50
C VAL A 114 -18.30 3.34 -2.67
N ARG A 115 -17.94 2.08 -2.95
CA ARG A 115 -18.89 0.98 -3.11
C ARG A 115 -19.23 0.24 -1.79
N GLY A 116 -18.81 0.77 -0.64
CA GLY A 116 -19.09 0.15 0.67
C GLY A 116 -18.45 -1.24 0.85
N LYS A 117 -17.33 -1.53 0.18
CA LYS A 117 -16.62 -2.81 0.30
C LYS A 117 -15.62 -2.79 1.43
N ASN A 118 -15.48 -3.92 2.13
CA ASN A 118 -14.46 -4.05 3.15
C ASN A 118 -13.08 -4.24 2.51
N ILE A 119 -12.07 -3.58 3.03
CA ILE A 119 -10.70 -3.55 2.49
C ILE A 119 -9.75 -4.08 3.55
N LEU A 120 -8.87 -5.00 3.17
CA LEU A 120 -7.75 -5.45 3.99
C LEU A 120 -6.44 -5.02 3.32
N MET A 121 -5.72 -4.12 3.98
CA MET A 121 -4.39 -3.69 3.52
C MET A 121 -3.33 -4.58 4.17
N THR A 122 -2.61 -5.33 3.36
CA THR A 122 -1.54 -6.23 3.81
C THR A 122 -0.18 -5.71 3.39
N GLY A 123 0.88 -6.18 4.02
CA GLY A 123 2.26 -5.84 3.68
C GLY A 123 3.16 -5.74 4.90
N PRO A 124 4.47 -5.52 4.70
CA PRO A 124 5.45 -5.42 5.76
C PRO A 124 5.18 -4.29 6.75
N ALA A 125 5.81 -4.37 7.93
CA ALA A 125 5.79 -3.27 8.88
C ALA A 125 6.42 -2.00 8.29
N GLY A 126 5.82 -0.84 8.54
CA GLY A 126 6.37 0.44 8.06
C GLY A 126 6.13 0.77 6.59
N CYS A 127 5.46 -0.07 5.78
CA CYS A 127 5.15 0.22 4.37
C CYS A 127 3.99 1.21 4.15
N GLY A 128 3.47 1.86 5.22
CA GLY A 128 2.48 2.93 5.09
C GLY A 128 1.01 2.49 5.08
N LYS A 129 0.65 1.26 5.48
CA LYS A 129 -0.75 0.77 5.49
C LYS A 129 -1.72 1.69 6.23
N THR A 130 -1.42 2.01 7.49
CA THR A 130 -2.26 2.89 8.32
C THR A 130 -2.31 4.31 7.75
N MET A 131 -1.20 4.80 7.17
CA MET A 131 -1.14 6.09 6.48
C MET A 131 -2.06 6.11 5.26
N ALA A 132 -2.02 5.07 4.43
CA ALA A 132 -2.87 4.95 3.25
C ALA A 132 -4.36 4.87 3.64
N ALA A 133 -4.69 4.11 4.70
CA ALA A 133 -6.05 4.03 5.24
C ALA A 133 -6.57 5.39 5.71
N LYS A 134 -5.77 6.14 6.49
CA LYS A 134 -6.12 7.50 6.94
C LYS A 134 -6.23 8.49 5.77
N SER A 135 -5.33 8.38 4.80
CA SER A 135 -5.38 9.21 3.59
C SER A 135 -6.64 8.96 2.77
N LEU A 136 -7.08 7.71 2.68
CA LEU A 136 -8.34 7.35 2.03
C LEU A 136 -9.53 8.01 2.73
N VAL A 137 -9.60 7.93 4.06
CA VAL A 137 -10.64 8.59 4.86
C VAL A 137 -10.70 10.08 4.58
N ASN A 138 -9.56 10.75 4.71
CA ASN A 138 -9.46 12.20 4.48
C ASN A 138 -9.87 12.61 3.06
N SER A 139 -9.56 11.77 2.07
CA SER A 139 -9.91 12.04 0.66
C SER A 139 -11.39 11.88 0.35
N LEU A 140 -12.14 11.15 1.18
CA LEU A 140 -13.56 10.89 0.98
C LEU A 140 -14.46 11.86 1.76
N ASP A 141 -13.91 12.64 2.69
CA ASP A 141 -14.65 13.55 3.59
C ASP A 141 -15.86 12.85 4.26
N ARG A 142 -15.60 11.68 4.84
CA ARG A 142 -16.60 10.84 5.50
C ARG A 142 -16.35 10.76 7.00
N PRO A 143 -17.38 10.52 7.83
CA PRO A 143 -17.18 10.19 9.23
C PRO A 143 -16.21 9.02 9.38
N ASP A 144 -15.22 9.12 10.27
CA ASP A 144 -14.25 8.07 10.51
C ASP A 144 -14.17 7.65 11.96
N PHE A 145 -13.81 6.38 12.15
CA PHE A 145 -13.58 5.78 13.46
C PHE A 145 -12.35 4.89 13.38
N TYR A 146 -11.52 4.94 14.42
CA TYR A 146 -10.29 4.17 14.50
C TYR A 146 -10.29 3.22 15.69
N PHE A 147 -9.97 1.94 15.44
CA PHE A 147 -9.85 0.90 16.45
C PHE A 147 -8.54 0.15 16.25
N ASN A 148 -7.65 0.20 17.24
CA ASN A 148 -6.46 -0.64 17.27
C ASN A 148 -6.82 -1.99 17.91
N LEU A 149 -7.00 -3.01 17.10
CA LEU A 149 -7.39 -4.34 17.57
C LEU A 149 -6.21 -5.15 18.09
N GLY A 150 -4.98 -4.81 17.70
CA GLY A 150 -3.77 -5.45 18.20
C GLY A 150 -3.45 -5.11 19.67
N ALA A 151 -3.90 -3.97 20.15
CA ALA A 151 -3.73 -3.53 21.53
C ALA A 151 -4.88 -3.94 22.46
N THR A 152 -5.96 -4.51 21.90
CA THR A 152 -7.18 -4.82 22.64
C THR A 152 -7.06 -6.17 23.33
N GLN A 153 -7.12 -6.17 24.67
CA GLN A 153 -7.13 -7.41 25.48
C GLN A 153 -8.53 -8.00 25.63
N ASP A 154 -9.55 -7.14 25.71
CA ASP A 154 -10.96 -7.53 25.75
C ASP A 154 -11.72 -7.00 24.52
N PRO A 155 -11.89 -7.82 23.50
CA PRO A 155 -12.62 -7.45 22.28
C PRO A 155 -14.10 -7.16 22.51
N ARG A 156 -14.73 -7.85 23.46
CA ARG A 156 -16.16 -7.63 23.75
C ARG A 156 -16.38 -6.24 24.28
N SER A 157 -15.58 -5.85 25.26
CA SER A 157 -15.60 -4.50 25.84
C SER A 157 -15.39 -3.42 24.77
N THR A 158 -14.47 -3.65 23.85
CA THR A 158 -14.11 -2.66 22.81
C THR A 158 -15.13 -2.59 21.66
N LEU A 159 -15.73 -3.72 21.26
CA LEU A 159 -16.59 -3.80 20.09
C LEU A 159 -18.10 -3.83 20.45
N ILE A 160 -18.46 -4.36 21.61
CA ILE A 160 -19.85 -4.50 22.02
C ILE A 160 -20.17 -3.50 23.13
N GLY A 161 -19.48 -3.55 24.23
CA GLY A 161 -19.69 -2.69 25.39
C GLY A 161 -19.52 -3.41 26.70
N ASN A 162 -19.80 -2.70 27.79
CA ASN A 162 -19.61 -3.18 29.16
C ASN A 162 -20.83 -2.96 30.03
N THR A 163 -21.03 -3.87 30.98
CA THR A 163 -21.99 -3.70 32.07
C THR A 163 -21.34 -2.96 33.22
N HIS A 164 -21.94 -1.86 33.64
CA HIS A 164 -21.51 -1.03 34.74
C HIS A 164 -22.53 -1.06 35.87
N PHE A 165 -22.06 -0.83 37.08
CA PHE A 165 -22.91 -0.63 38.27
C PHE A 165 -22.80 0.82 38.73
N ASP A 166 -23.92 1.50 38.86
CA ASP A 166 -24.05 2.82 39.47
C ASP A 166 -24.95 2.74 40.67
N LYS A 167 -24.59 3.38 41.79
CA LYS A 167 -25.37 3.34 43.04
C LYS A 167 -26.81 3.88 42.88
N LYS A 168 -27.05 4.77 41.92
CA LYS A 168 -28.37 5.39 41.70
C LYS A 168 -29.15 4.71 40.59
N LYS A 169 -28.47 4.24 39.54
CA LYS A 169 -29.08 3.64 38.33
C LYS A 169 -29.14 2.13 38.39
N GLY A 170 -28.45 1.48 39.33
CA GLY A 170 -28.28 0.05 39.37
C GLY A 170 -27.29 -0.43 38.28
N THR A 171 -27.48 -1.67 37.86
CA THR A 171 -26.70 -2.26 36.77
C THR A 171 -27.23 -1.78 35.40
N TYR A 172 -26.37 -1.25 34.57
CA TYR A 172 -26.71 -0.82 33.19
C TYR A 172 -25.63 -1.21 32.22
N PHE A 173 -26.04 -1.46 30.97
CA PHE A 173 -25.13 -1.72 29.86
C PHE A 173 -24.76 -0.40 29.17
N SER A 174 -23.46 -0.25 28.84
CA SER A 174 -22.93 0.89 28.07
C SER A 174 -22.33 0.38 26.77
N GLU A 175 -22.88 0.81 25.66
CA GLU A 175 -22.41 0.46 24.34
C GLU A 175 -20.99 1.01 24.07
N ALA A 176 -20.20 0.23 23.34
CA ALA A 176 -18.89 0.65 22.88
C ALA A 176 -19.00 1.67 21.71
N LEU A 177 -17.94 2.43 21.50
CA LEU A 177 -17.85 3.37 20.38
C LEU A 177 -18.06 2.67 19.01
N PHE A 178 -17.70 1.39 18.90
CA PHE A 178 -17.84 0.61 17.69
C PHE A 178 -19.32 0.44 17.30
N VAL A 179 -20.22 0.28 18.28
CA VAL A 179 -21.68 0.20 18.04
C VAL A 179 -22.17 1.48 17.37
N LYS A 180 -21.74 2.65 17.85
CA LYS A 180 -22.04 3.94 17.22
C LYS A 180 -21.42 4.06 15.83
N ALA A 181 -20.20 3.59 15.67
CA ALA A 181 -19.47 3.65 14.40
C ALA A 181 -20.23 2.90 13.29
N ILE A 182 -20.67 1.68 13.57
CA ILE A 182 -21.40 0.87 12.57
C ILE A 182 -22.80 1.40 12.23
N GLN A 183 -23.39 2.20 13.13
CA GLN A 183 -24.68 2.86 12.90
C GLN A 183 -24.57 4.21 12.19
N THR A 184 -23.35 4.73 12.00
CA THR A 184 -23.14 6.01 11.34
C THR A 184 -23.10 5.81 9.81
N PRO A 185 -24.08 6.31 9.04
CA PRO A 185 -24.12 6.13 7.60
C PRO A 185 -22.86 6.67 6.92
N ASN A 186 -22.40 5.96 5.89
CA ASN A 186 -21.20 6.29 5.11
C ASN A 186 -19.89 6.38 5.93
N ALA A 187 -19.87 5.90 7.17
CA ALA A 187 -18.64 5.90 7.96
C ALA A 187 -17.55 5.01 7.36
N VAL A 188 -16.31 5.43 7.54
CA VAL A 188 -15.12 4.61 7.28
C VAL A 188 -14.55 4.16 8.63
N ILE A 189 -14.52 2.86 8.86
CA ILE A 189 -14.10 2.26 10.13
C ILE A 189 -12.74 1.60 9.91
N LEU A 190 -11.71 2.16 10.53
CA LEU A 190 -10.35 1.61 10.52
C LEU A 190 -10.20 0.55 11.61
N LEU A 191 -9.84 -0.67 11.21
CA LEU A 191 -9.51 -1.80 12.07
C LEU A 191 -8.00 -2.07 11.96
N ASP A 192 -7.20 -1.40 12.78
CA ASP A 192 -5.74 -1.48 12.70
C ASP A 192 -5.21 -2.72 13.43
N GLU A 193 -4.15 -3.32 12.88
CA GLU A 193 -3.49 -4.52 13.39
C GLU A 193 -4.42 -5.75 13.52
N LEU A 194 -5.31 -5.97 12.57
CA LEU A 194 -6.30 -7.06 12.60
C LEU A 194 -5.65 -8.45 12.76
N SER A 195 -4.46 -8.69 12.20
CA SER A 195 -3.72 -9.96 12.34
C SER A 195 -3.21 -10.22 13.76
N ARG A 196 -3.14 -9.18 14.63
CA ARG A 196 -2.76 -9.30 16.04
C ARG A 196 -3.96 -9.37 16.97
N ALA A 197 -5.15 -9.16 16.45
CA ALA A 197 -6.37 -9.16 17.23
C ALA A 197 -6.64 -10.51 17.93
N HIS A 198 -7.30 -10.46 19.06
CA HIS A 198 -7.78 -11.67 19.74
C HIS A 198 -8.82 -12.39 18.85
N PRO A 199 -8.87 -13.74 18.81
CA PRO A 199 -9.84 -14.49 18.00
C PRO A 199 -11.29 -14.10 18.25
N ASP A 200 -11.66 -13.70 19.46
CA ASP A 200 -13.01 -13.23 19.78
C ASP A 200 -13.39 -11.97 19.01
N ALA A 201 -12.42 -11.07 18.73
CA ALA A 201 -12.66 -9.94 17.83
C ALA A 201 -13.05 -10.40 16.43
N TRP A 202 -12.34 -11.41 15.92
CA TRP A 202 -12.67 -11.97 14.60
C TRP A 202 -14.07 -12.57 14.56
N ASN A 203 -14.45 -13.32 15.60
CA ASN A 203 -15.80 -13.90 15.70
C ASN A 203 -16.89 -12.82 15.72
N ILE A 204 -16.70 -11.73 16.45
CA ILE A 204 -17.61 -10.58 16.48
C ILE A 204 -17.70 -9.93 15.09
N LEU A 205 -16.56 -9.76 14.42
CA LEU A 205 -16.49 -9.10 13.11
C LEU A 205 -17.06 -9.96 11.97
N MET A 206 -17.17 -11.28 12.13
CA MET A 206 -17.68 -12.17 11.07
C MET A 206 -19.05 -11.75 10.55
N THR A 207 -19.99 -11.43 11.44
CA THR A 207 -21.35 -11.00 11.04
C THR A 207 -21.38 -9.55 10.56
N VAL A 208 -20.56 -8.69 11.16
CA VAL A 208 -20.47 -7.26 10.81
C VAL A 208 -19.90 -7.06 9.40
N LEU A 209 -18.95 -7.88 9.01
CA LEU A 209 -18.25 -7.81 7.71
C LEU A 209 -18.95 -8.61 6.60
N ASP A 210 -19.95 -9.42 6.95
CA ASP A 210 -20.67 -10.25 5.98
C ASP A 210 -21.45 -9.39 4.97
N SER A 211 -21.31 -9.69 3.67
CA SER A 211 -21.94 -8.89 2.62
C SER A 211 -23.47 -9.03 2.56
N GLY A 212 -24.01 -10.11 3.10
CA GLY A 212 -25.44 -10.43 3.04
C GLY A 212 -26.23 -10.04 4.28
N GLN A 213 -25.60 -9.97 5.45
CA GLN A 213 -26.32 -9.78 6.72
C GLN A 213 -25.89 -8.52 7.49
N ARG A 214 -24.62 -8.20 7.55
CA ARG A 214 -24.04 -6.98 8.17
C ARG A 214 -24.74 -6.51 9.44
N TYR A 215 -24.57 -7.23 10.53
CA TYR A 215 -25.13 -6.87 11.83
C TYR A 215 -24.20 -7.20 13.00
N LEU A 216 -24.40 -6.53 14.14
CA LEU A 216 -23.80 -6.82 15.44
C LEU A 216 -24.90 -7.20 16.42
N ARG A 217 -24.70 -8.27 17.20
CA ARG A 217 -25.61 -8.64 18.29
C ARG A 217 -25.09 -8.11 19.62
N LEU A 218 -25.98 -7.46 20.37
CA LEU A 218 -25.73 -6.99 21.74
C LEU A 218 -26.32 -7.99 22.75
N ASP A 219 -25.77 -9.21 22.79
CA ASP A 219 -26.28 -10.28 23.65
C ASP A 219 -26.17 -9.94 25.16
N GLU A 220 -25.34 -8.99 25.53
CA GLU A 220 -25.10 -8.54 26.91
C GLU A 220 -26.01 -7.37 27.31
N SER A 221 -26.70 -6.75 26.37
CA SER A 221 -27.69 -5.72 26.64
C SER A 221 -28.97 -6.34 27.20
N ASN A 222 -29.70 -5.60 28.04
CA ASN A 222 -30.97 -6.06 28.57
C ASN A 222 -32.03 -6.35 27.48
N THR A 223 -31.88 -5.73 26.31
CA THR A 223 -32.80 -5.81 25.16
C THR A 223 -32.37 -6.86 24.14
N GLN A 224 -31.14 -7.39 24.24
CA GLN A 224 -30.56 -8.37 23.29
C GLN A 224 -30.73 -7.92 21.82
N GLU A 225 -30.45 -6.66 21.54
CA GLU A 225 -30.70 -6.04 20.26
C GLU A 225 -29.73 -6.53 19.17
N THR A 226 -30.24 -6.55 17.95
CA THR A 226 -29.44 -6.74 16.74
C THR A 226 -29.27 -5.40 16.05
N ILE A 227 -28.03 -4.91 15.96
CA ILE A 227 -27.70 -3.62 15.38
C ILE A 227 -27.25 -3.82 13.94
N PRO A 228 -28.02 -3.36 12.95
CA PRO A 228 -27.60 -3.43 11.55
C PRO A 228 -26.46 -2.44 11.29
N VAL A 229 -25.52 -2.81 10.41
CA VAL A 229 -24.51 -1.89 9.89
C VAL A 229 -25.20 -0.93 8.92
N ALA A 230 -25.03 0.37 9.14
CA ALA A 230 -25.64 1.41 8.32
C ALA A 230 -25.16 1.37 6.86
N GLU A 231 -25.96 1.93 5.97
CA GLU A 231 -25.66 2.00 4.55
C GLU A 231 -24.38 2.80 4.29
N GLY A 232 -23.60 2.36 3.31
CA GLY A 232 -22.35 3.03 2.89
C GLY A 232 -21.18 2.85 3.85
N VAL A 233 -21.33 2.17 4.98
CA VAL A 233 -20.22 1.89 5.90
C VAL A 233 -19.18 1.01 5.22
N THR A 234 -17.92 1.44 5.30
CA THR A 234 -16.76 0.73 4.77
C THR A 234 -15.79 0.40 5.89
N PHE A 235 -15.35 -0.85 5.96
CA PHE A 235 -14.29 -1.25 6.88
C PHE A 235 -12.96 -1.28 6.13
N VAL A 236 -11.95 -0.65 6.72
CA VAL A 236 -10.57 -0.68 6.24
C VAL A 236 -9.72 -1.31 7.33
N ALA A 237 -9.27 -2.53 7.10
CA ALA A 237 -8.40 -3.23 8.04
C ALA A 237 -6.95 -3.20 7.58
N THR A 238 -6.01 -3.23 8.53
CA THR A 238 -4.59 -3.44 8.26
C THR A 238 -4.11 -4.74 8.88
N ALA A 239 -3.20 -5.43 8.20
CA ALA A 239 -2.58 -6.63 8.71
C ALA A 239 -1.12 -6.72 8.27
N ASN A 240 -0.26 -7.21 9.16
CA ASN A 240 1.05 -7.70 8.79
C ASN A 240 0.92 -9.19 8.46
N ILE A 241 1.30 -9.58 7.27
CA ILE A 241 1.25 -10.98 6.82
C ILE A 241 2.66 -11.37 6.44
N GLY A 242 3.17 -12.45 7.01
CA GLY A 242 4.51 -12.98 6.79
C GLY A 242 4.95 -13.84 7.96
N ASN A 243 5.82 -14.80 7.71
CA ASN A 243 6.32 -15.71 8.74
C ASN A 243 7.29 -15.02 9.71
N GLU A 244 7.80 -13.84 9.34
CA GLU A 244 8.69 -13.00 10.15
C GLU A 244 7.98 -12.30 11.33
N TYR A 245 6.65 -12.29 11.35
CA TYR A 245 5.89 -11.62 12.41
C TYR A 245 5.45 -12.61 13.50
N THR A 246 6.27 -12.81 14.51
CA THR A 246 6.03 -13.76 15.61
C THR A 246 4.76 -13.47 16.43
N SER A 247 4.29 -12.23 16.43
CA SER A 247 3.08 -11.81 17.17
C SER A 247 1.82 -11.79 16.29
N THR A 248 1.89 -12.15 15.03
CA THR A 248 0.73 -12.23 14.15
C THR A 248 0.15 -13.64 14.18
N ARG A 249 -1.17 -13.70 14.12
CA ARG A 249 -1.91 -14.96 14.01
C ARG A 249 -2.23 -15.21 12.55
N VAL A 250 -2.25 -16.47 12.16
CA VAL A 250 -2.81 -16.86 10.85
C VAL A 250 -4.29 -16.53 10.88
N MET A 251 -4.69 -15.54 10.08
CA MET A 251 -6.08 -15.13 9.99
C MET A 251 -6.92 -16.22 9.33
N ASP A 252 -8.12 -16.43 9.87
CA ASP A 252 -9.09 -17.36 9.29
C ASP A 252 -9.39 -16.98 7.83
N LYS A 253 -9.37 -17.97 6.96
CA LYS A 253 -9.69 -17.78 5.55
C LYS A 253 -11.10 -17.22 5.33
N ALA A 254 -12.06 -17.63 6.17
CA ALA A 254 -13.42 -17.11 6.12
C ALA A 254 -13.50 -15.62 6.49
N LEU A 255 -12.64 -15.15 7.42
CA LEU A 255 -12.53 -13.73 7.72
C LEU A 255 -11.91 -12.96 6.55
N MET A 256 -10.83 -13.50 5.97
CA MET A 256 -10.15 -12.85 4.83
C MET A 256 -11.06 -12.74 3.60
N ASP A 257 -11.92 -13.72 3.36
CA ASP A 257 -12.87 -13.76 2.23
C ASP A 257 -13.92 -12.63 2.28
N ARG A 258 -14.08 -12.00 3.44
CA ARG A 258 -14.95 -10.83 3.64
C ARG A 258 -14.32 -9.51 3.26
N PHE A 259 -13.06 -9.53 2.86
CA PHE A 259 -12.30 -8.35 2.49
C PHE A 259 -11.83 -8.40 1.04
N ILE A 260 -11.71 -7.25 0.45
CA ILE A 260 -10.91 -7.03 -0.74
C ILE A 260 -9.47 -6.78 -0.27
N VAL A 261 -8.54 -7.65 -0.64
CA VAL A 261 -7.15 -7.55 -0.21
C VAL A 261 -6.37 -6.61 -1.13
N VAL A 262 -5.67 -5.65 -0.53
CA VAL A 262 -4.76 -4.73 -1.21
C VAL A 262 -3.39 -4.87 -0.58
N GLU A 263 -2.47 -5.44 -1.33
CA GLU A 263 -1.09 -5.58 -0.89
C GLU A 263 -0.32 -4.27 -1.06
N MET A 264 0.36 -3.85 0.00
CA MET A 264 1.24 -2.69 0.02
C MET A 264 2.67 -3.15 -0.18
N ASP A 265 3.30 -2.63 -1.23
CA ASP A 265 4.70 -2.92 -1.52
C ASP A 265 5.62 -2.08 -0.60
N VAL A 266 6.81 -2.59 -0.38
CA VAL A 266 7.91 -1.78 0.15
C VAL A 266 8.38 -0.84 -0.95
N LEU A 267 8.72 0.38 -0.61
CA LEU A 267 9.24 1.35 -1.57
C LEU A 267 10.61 0.90 -2.10
N ASN A 268 10.83 1.05 -3.39
CA ASN A 268 12.18 0.93 -3.94
C ASN A 268 13.01 2.18 -3.60
N SER A 269 14.32 2.16 -3.88
CA SER A 269 15.24 3.25 -3.54
C SER A 269 14.80 4.59 -4.17
N GLU A 270 14.34 4.60 -5.42
CA GLU A 270 13.90 5.82 -6.11
C GLU A 270 12.61 6.40 -5.52
N GLU A 271 11.64 5.54 -5.25
CA GLU A 271 10.37 5.94 -4.62
C GLU A 271 10.60 6.49 -3.21
N GLU A 272 11.48 5.85 -2.44
CA GLU A 272 11.80 6.28 -1.08
C GLU A 272 12.61 7.57 -1.08
N HIS A 273 13.60 7.72 -1.94
CA HIS A 273 14.33 8.96 -2.14
C HIS A 273 13.39 10.11 -2.51
N GLY A 274 12.44 9.88 -3.44
CA GLY A 274 11.43 10.87 -3.80
C GLY A 274 10.55 11.28 -2.60
N LEU A 275 10.18 10.33 -1.75
CA LEU A 275 9.43 10.59 -0.51
C LEU A 275 10.25 11.43 0.48
N LEU A 276 11.50 11.06 0.73
CA LEU A 276 12.39 11.76 1.65
C LEU A 276 12.66 13.20 1.18
N ASN A 277 12.93 13.42 -0.11
CA ASN A 277 13.08 14.75 -0.68
C ASN A 277 11.82 15.62 -0.53
N TYR A 278 10.64 15.01 -0.68
CA TYR A 278 9.38 15.71 -0.47
C TYR A 278 9.19 16.11 1.00
N MET A 279 9.54 15.25 1.94
CA MET A 279 9.37 15.50 3.37
C MET A 279 10.45 16.45 3.94
N PHE A 280 11.66 16.36 3.44
CA PHE A 280 12.84 17.09 3.93
C PHE A 280 13.55 17.86 2.82
N PRO A 281 12.89 18.86 2.21
CA PRO A 281 13.40 19.56 1.02
C PRO A 281 14.67 20.40 1.27
N HIS A 282 15.07 20.58 2.53
CA HIS A 282 16.25 21.36 2.93
C HIS A 282 17.47 20.48 3.29
N VAL A 283 17.29 19.18 3.32
CA VAL A 283 18.41 18.22 3.50
C VAL A 283 19.07 17.98 2.14
N ASP A 284 20.37 17.75 2.15
CA ASP A 284 21.11 17.41 0.94
C ASP A 284 20.51 16.17 0.27
N THR A 285 20.21 16.30 -1.02
CA THR A 285 19.55 15.24 -1.79
C THR A 285 20.42 13.99 -1.93
N ASP A 286 21.74 14.12 -1.95
CA ASP A 286 22.67 12.98 -2.04
C ASP A 286 22.72 12.21 -0.72
N LEU A 287 22.61 12.90 0.43
CA LEU A 287 22.45 12.24 1.73
C LEU A 287 21.13 11.48 1.81
N LEU A 288 20.01 12.08 1.37
CA LEU A 288 18.71 11.39 1.33
C LEU A 288 18.71 10.20 0.38
N LYS A 289 19.46 10.30 -0.71
CA LYS A 289 19.67 9.19 -1.64
C LYS A 289 20.44 8.06 -0.96
N SER A 290 21.51 8.37 -0.24
CA SER A 290 22.28 7.39 0.54
C SER A 290 21.41 6.67 1.55
N VAL A 291 20.53 7.37 2.28
CA VAL A 291 19.56 6.75 3.21
C VAL A 291 18.66 5.75 2.49
N SER A 292 18.10 6.11 1.32
CA SER A 292 17.23 5.24 0.56
C SER A 292 17.94 4.01 -0.02
N GLU A 293 19.19 4.16 -0.42
CA GLU A 293 20.04 3.07 -0.93
C GLU A 293 20.46 2.11 0.18
N ILE A 294 20.81 2.61 1.37
CA ILE A 294 21.07 1.81 2.57
C ILE A 294 19.83 0.98 2.92
N ALA A 295 18.67 1.61 3.00
CA ALA A 295 17.43 0.93 3.31
C ALA A 295 17.09 -0.17 2.26
N SER A 296 17.23 0.15 0.98
CA SER A 296 17.00 -0.80 -0.11
C SER A 296 17.97 -1.98 -0.04
N SER A 297 19.26 -1.73 0.22
CA SER A 297 20.30 -2.76 0.33
C SER A 297 20.03 -3.72 1.48
N THR A 298 19.62 -3.19 2.66
CA THR A 298 19.26 -4.04 3.80
C THR A 298 18.03 -4.91 3.51
N ARG A 299 17.03 -4.41 2.77
CA ARG A 299 15.83 -5.16 2.38
C ARG A 299 16.16 -6.27 1.38
N VAL A 300 17.03 -6.00 0.43
CA VAL A 300 17.51 -7.02 -0.53
C VAL A 300 18.25 -8.13 0.21
N GLU A 301 19.14 -7.78 1.13
CA GLU A 301 19.91 -8.75 1.92
C GLU A 301 19.00 -9.61 2.79
N SER A 302 18.03 -9.00 3.52
CA SER A 302 17.10 -9.73 4.39
C SER A 302 16.17 -10.69 3.65
N ASN A 303 15.91 -10.44 2.36
CA ASN A 303 15.06 -11.29 1.52
C ASN A 303 15.86 -12.37 0.76
N SER A 304 17.19 -12.38 0.87
CA SER A 304 18.02 -13.39 0.21
C SER A 304 18.01 -14.71 1.01
N GLU A 305 18.09 -15.85 0.32
CA GLU A 305 18.15 -17.18 0.97
C GLU A 305 19.36 -17.35 1.90
N SER A 306 20.44 -16.63 1.63
CA SER A 306 21.68 -16.59 2.43
C SER A 306 21.90 -15.25 3.11
N GLY A 307 20.81 -14.53 3.40
CA GLY A 307 20.90 -13.20 4.00
C GLY A 307 21.56 -13.21 5.38
N ARG A 308 22.45 -12.23 5.59
CA ARG A 308 23.18 -12.06 6.84
C ARG A 308 22.41 -11.27 7.89
N ILE A 309 21.26 -10.72 7.52
CA ILE A 309 20.39 -9.95 8.42
C ILE A 309 18.97 -10.47 8.33
N THR A 310 18.28 -10.45 9.45
CA THR A 310 16.91 -11.00 9.59
C THR A 310 15.82 -10.04 9.12
N SER A 311 16.11 -8.74 9.09
CA SER A 311 15.13 -7.72 8.70
C SER A 311 15.79 -6.54 7.99
N GLY A 312 15.10 -5.96 7.01
CA GLY A 312 15.52 -4.73 6.35
C GLY A 312 15.02 -3.48 7.07
N ILE A 313 15.71 -2.37 6.87
CA ILE A 313 15.31 -1.05 7.38
C ILE A 313 13.95 -0.67 6.80
N SER A 314 13.00 -0.29 7.66
CA SER A 314 11.67 0.15 7.26
C SER A 314 11.69 1.59 6.74
N THR A 315 10.72 1.97 5.89
CA THR A 315 10.56 3.38 5.45
C THR A 315 10.35 4.33 6.64
N ARG A 316 9.78 3.85 7.76
CA ARG A 316 9.65 4.65 8.98
C ARG A 316 11.03 5.00 9.55
N THR A 317 11.94 4.05 9.59
CA THR A 317 13.32 4.28 10.03
C THR A 317 14.05 5.24 9.09
N SER A 318 13.86 5.11 7.78
CA SER A 318 14.46 6.04 6.80
C SER A 318 13.97 7.47 6.98
N VAL A 319 12.69 7.66 7.29
CA VAL A 319 12.12 8.97 7.63
C VAL A 319 12.72 9.53 8.92
N GLU A 320 12.95 8.69 9.94
CA GLU A 320 13.59 9.12 11.19
C GLU A 320 15.06 9.54 10.97
N ILE A 321 15.81 8.76 10.18
CA ILE A 321 17.18 9.14 9.78
C ILE A 321 17.17 10.50 9.07
N ALA A 322 16.30 10.69 8.10
CA ALA A 322 16.18 11.95 7.38
C ALA A 322 15.79 13.13 8.30
N GLY A 323 14.98 12.87 9.34
CA GLY A 323 14.66 13.83 10.39
C GLY A 323 15.90 14.25 11.18
N LEU A 324 16.75 13.31 11.58
CA LEU A 324 18.02 13.60 12.26
C LEU A 324 18.98 14.39 11.37
N LEU A 325 19.09 14.03 10.09
CA LEU A 325 19.87 14.80 9.13
C LEU A 325 19.34 16.24 8.99
N TYR A 326 18.04 16.43 9.02
CA TYR A 326 17.40 17.76 9.02
C TYR A 326 17.76 18.57 10.28
N ASP A 327 17.89 17.90 11.42
CA ASP A 327 18.27 18.50 12.70
C ASP A 327 19.79 18.73 12.81
N GLY A 328 20.58 18.38 11.78
CA GLY A 328 22.01 18.66 11.66
C GLY A 328 22.93 17.54 12.17
N PHE A 329 22.41 16.36 12.46
CA PHE A 329 23.23 15.17 12.78
C PHE A 329 23.87 14.60 11.51
N GLY A 330 25.03 13.96 11.67
CA GLY A 330 25.67 13.20 10.59
C GLY A 330 24.95 11.90 10.28
N LEU A 331 25.20 11.33 9.09
CA LEU A 331 24.61 10.04 8.69
C LEU A 331 25.06 8.89 9.61
N ASP A 332 26.31 8.91 10.05
CA ASP A 332 26.89 7.98 11.01
C ASP A 332 26.22 8.06 12.38
N GLU A 333 26.03 9.29 12.90
CA GLU A 333 25.34 9.55 14.17
C GLU A 333 23.87 9.09 14.10
N ALA A 334 23.18 9.39 13.00
CA ALA A 334 21.81 8.95 12.79
C ALA A 334 21.72 7.42 12.68
N ALA A 335 22.68 6.76 12.07
CA ALA A 335 22.72 5.31 11.99
C ALA A 335 23.01 4.65 13.34
N GLU A 336 23.89 5.24 14.17
CA GLU A 336 24.19 4.74 15.52
C GLU A 336 22.91 4.68 16.38
N VAL A 337 22.04 5.68 16.25
CA VAL A 337 20.81 5.78 17.07
C VAL A 337 19.64 5.02 16.45
N CYS A 338 19.43 5.13 15.13
CA CYS A 338 18.22 4.63 14.49
C CYS A 338 18.36 3.24 13.85
N VAL A 339 19.58 2.86 13.44
CA VAL A 339 19.79 1.66 12.64
C VAL A 339 20.44 0.53 13.45
N TYR A 340 21.61 0.76 14.00
CA TYR A 340 22.39 -0.32 14.62
C TYR A 340 21.69 -1.01 15.79
N PRO A 341 20.90 -0.33 16.65
CA PRO A 341 20.19 -1.00 17.74
C PRO A 341 19.13 -1.99 17.28
N GLN A 342 18.69 -1.94 16.00
CA GLN A 342 17.69 -2.87 15.46
C GLN A 342 18.28 -4.24 15.13
N TYR A 343 19.64 -4.37 15.11
CA TYR A 343 20.34 -5.58 14.70
C TYR A 343 21.10 -6.22 15.87
N SER A 344 21.09 -7.56 15.89
CA SER A 344 21.82 -8.31 16.91
C SER A 344 23.34 -8.09 16.78
N ASN A 345 24.01 -7.99 17.93
CA ASN A 345 25.47 -7.97 18.02
C ASN A 345 26.04 -9.38 18.32
N ASP A 346 25.19 -10.40 18.38
CA ASP A 346 25.62 -11.76 18.62
C ASP A 346 26.42 -12.28 17.41
N GLY A 347 27.59 -12.83 17.65
CA GLY A 347 28.51 -13.29 16.60
C GLY A 347 29.69 -12.36 16.33
N GLY A 348 29.82 -11.25 17.05
CA GLY A 348 30.99 -10.34 16.97
C GLY A 348 31.18 -9.78 15.54
N VAL A 349 32.30 -10.06 14.90
CA VAL A 349 32.63 -9.56 13.55
C VAL A 349 31.65 -10.07 12.47
N GLU A 350 31.01 -11.21 12.68
CA GLU A 350 30.04 -11.78 11.75
C GLU A 350 28.58 -11.42 12.11
N SER A 351 28.39 -10.55 13.11
CA SER A 351 27.06 -10.14 13.56
C SER A 351 26.30 -9.35 12.49
N GLU A 352 24.96 -9.39 12.55
CA GLU A 352 24.09 -8.56 11.72
C GLU A 352 24.47 -7.08 11.81
N ARG A 353 24.72 -6.60 13.06
CA ARG A 353 25.09 -5.22 13.33
C ARG A 353 26.38 -4.83 12.65
N THR A 354 27.42 -5.69 12.67
CA THR A 354 28.70 -5.43 11.99
C THR A 354 28.50 -5.32 10.49
N TYR A 355 27.71 -6.21 9.92
CA TYR A 355 27.39 -6.15 8.49
C TYR A 355 26.71 -4.83 8.11
N VAL A 356 25.72 -4.40 8.89
CA VAL A 356 24.99 -3.16 8.62
C VAL A 356 25.88 -1.92 8.84
N LYS A 357 26.80 -1.94 9.85
CA LYS A 357 27.81 -0.90 10.01
C LYS A 357 28.70 -0.77 8.77
N GLN A 358 29.20 -1.87 8.24
CA GLN A 358 30.02 -1.87 7.00
C GLN A 358 29.23 -1.34 5.80
N LEU A 359 27.91 -1.66 5.72
CA LEU A 359 27.07 -1.15 4.65
C LEU A 359 26.91 0.37 4.74
N VAL A 360 26.61 0.91 5.93
CA VAL A 360 26.46 2.36 6.14
C VAL A 360 27.76 3.11 5.87
N GLN A 361 28.89 2.58 6.31
CA GLN A 361 30.21 3.21 6.10
C GLN A 361 30.56 3.43 4.63
N LYS A 362 30.05 2.63 3.71
CA LYS A 362 30.24 2.86 2.27
C LYS A 362 29.66 4.21 1.79
N TYR A 363 28.65 4.70 2.47
CA TYR A 363 27.96 5.95 2.15
C TYR A 363 28.42 7.14 2.99
N VAL A 364 29.10 6.89 4.09
CA VAL A 364 29.69 7.94 4.94
C VAL A 364 31.08 8.37 4.43
N ASN A 365 31.85 7.42 3.87
CA ASN A 365 33.27 7.59 3.52
C ASN A 365 33.50 7.82 2.02
N ASP A 366 32.71 8.63 1.35
CA ASP A 366 33.03 9.03 -0.05
C ASP A 366 34.23 9.98 -0.13
N GLY A 367 35.11 10.02 0.89
CA GLY A 367 36.23 10.95 0.94
C GLY A 367 37.45 10.64 1.84
N SER A 368 37.48 9.58 2.62
CA SER A 368 38.70 9.26 3.40
C SER A 368 38.88 7.76 3.62
N ASP A 369 40.04 7.29 3.20
CA ASP A 369 40.60 5.94 3.37
C ASP A 369 41.04 5.71 4.84
N ASP A 370 40.11 5.89 5.81
CA ASP A 370 40.46 5.66 7.22
C ASP A 370 39.74 4.41 7.76
N ASN A 371 40.55 3.53 8.29
CA ASN A 371 40.34 2.24 8.93
C ASN A 371 38.91 1.88 9.31
N LEU A 372 38.38 0.84 8.66
CA LEU A 372 37.06 0.22 8.84
C LEU A 372 36.79 -0.33 10.26
N PHE A 373 37.76 -0.33 11.16
CA PHE A 373 37.63 -0.78 12.54
C PHE A 373 38.43 0.14 13.47
N ASN A 374 37.82 0.56 14.56
CA ASN A 374 38.50 1.20 15.67
C ASN A 374 39.52 0.20 16.28
N GLU A 375 40.74 0.66 16.61
CA GLU A 375 41.75 -0.20 17.23
C GLU A 375 41.23 -0.88 18.51
N GLU A 376 40.29 -0.25 19.25
CA GLU A 376 39.62 -0.83 20.43
C GLU A 376 38.71 -2.02 20.09
N GLU A 377 38.08 -2.05 18.92
CA GLU A 377 37.22 -3.19 18.49
C GLU A 377 38.09 -4.39 18.07
N ILE A 378 39.26 -4.13 17.50
CA ILE A 378 40.22 -5.17 17.12
C ILE A 378 40.88 -5.78 18.38
N GLU A 379 41.22 -4.98 19.39
CA GLU A 379 41.76 -5.46 20.66
C GLU A 379 40.74 -6.28 21.46
N ASN A 380 39.48 -5.87 21.48
CA ASN A 380 38.42 -6.62 22.17
C ASN A 380 38.11 -7.95 21.49
N ALA A 381 38.16 -8.01 20.15
CA ALA A 381 37.92 -9.27 19.41
C ALA A 381 39.06 -10.29 19.60
N ASN A 382 40.31 -9.80 19.86
CA ASN A 382 41.46 -10.64 20.14
C ASN A 382 41.61 -11.02 21.63
N GLY A 383 40.95 -10.30 22.52
CA GLY A 383 40.99 -10.57 23.99
C GLY A 383 40.09 -11.74 24.45
N ASP A 384 39.08 -12.09 23.70
CA ASP A 384 38.15 -13.19 24.05
C ASP A 384 38.63 -14.58 23.55
N MET A 385 39.79 -14.69 22.95
CA MET A 385 40.41 -15.94 22.51
C MET A 385 41.61 -16.41 23.34
N SER A 386 41.77 -15.90 24.58
CA SER A 386 42.83 -16.39 25.49
C SER A 386 42.30 -17.02 26.75
#